data_45dc9c57841399b24b65028e380354af
#
_entry.id   45dc9c57841399b24b65028e380354af
#
_cell.length_a   1.000
_cell.length_b   1.000
_cell.length_c   1.000
_cell.angle_alpha   90.00
_cell.angle_beta   90.00
_cell.angle_gamma   90.00
#
_symmetry.space_group_name_H-M   'P 1'
#
loop_
_entity.id
_entity.type
_entity.pdbx_description
1 polymer ?
#
loop_
_entity_poly.entity_id
_entity_poly.type
_entity_poly.pdbx_seq_one_letter_code
_entity_poly.pdbx_strand_id
1 'polypeptide(L)'
;MRVLIDYRSALRSRSGVGEYVHQLVTALVSQFPPNAPQDPLDVTLFSSSWKDRLRVAPELHGVHVVDRRIPVSVLNFAWHRLGWPPAETLIPTPIDVTHSLHPLLLPARAAARVITIHDLNFLAHPERTRAEIRRDYPVLVREHAHRADAIIVPSRFTAIEVERQLGVPAERITVCSPGAPDWDPRRPAPGAGYVLFLGTLEPRKNVGALLDAYERLVSAPFDRRRPIPELVLAGKDTAESRTWLERIGRPPLAGRVRHIGYVDPANRRAVFEGARLLVQPSFEEGFGIPVLEAMAAGVPVVAANRGALPEVLGDAGALVDAQDPAGMAAAMARVLDDDGFASACAVKGVQRARRFKWSETAGLVYDVYRRAIEHRARTTR
;
A
#
# COMPACT_ATOMS: atom_id res chain seq x y z
N MET A 1 8.50 -0.48 26.11
CA MET A 1 7.18 -0.88 25.58
C MET A 1 7.35 -2.12 24.71
N ARG A 2 6.48 -3.13 24.86
CA ARG A 2 6.56 -4.43 24.15
C ARG A 2 5.38 -4.55 23.20
N VAL A 3 5.68 -4.68 21.91
CA VAL A 3 4.64 -4.69 20.86
C VAL A 3 4.67 -5.99 20.08
N LEU A 4 3.51 -6.62 19.93
CA LEU A 4 3.30 -7.74 19.02
C LEU A 4 2.77 -7.23 17.69
N ILE A 5 3.48 -7.51 16.61
CA ILE A 5 3.08 -7.12 15.25
C ILE A 5 2.74 -8.35 14.42
N ASP A 6 1.57 -8.35 13.80
CA ASP A 6 1.18 -9.39 12.82
C ASP A 6 1.96 -9.23 11.52
N TYR A 7 2.95 -10.08 11.31
CA TYR A 7 3.83 -10.04 10.15
C TYR A 7 3.40 -10.97 9.00
N ARG A 8 2.25 -11.66 9.12
CA ARG A 8 1.78 -12.66 8.16
C ARG A 8 1.60 -12.13 6.73
N SER A 9 1.21 -10.87 6.57
CA SER A 9 1.04 -10.24 5.26
C SER A 9 2.36 -10.00 4.50
N ALA A 10 3.50 -9.99 5.20
CA ALA A 10 4.83 -9.79 4.60
C ALA A 10 5.59 -11.09 4.29
N LEU A 11 5.01 -12.27 4.62
CA LEU A 11 5.70 -13.56 4.53
C LEU A 11 6.01 -14.02 3.09
N ARG A 12 5.05 -13.92 2.18
CA ARG A 12 5.13 -14.56 0.86
C ARG A 12 5.56 -13.62 -0.25
N SER A 13 4.97 -12.45 -0.28
CA SER A 13 5.24 -11.47 -1.32
C SER A 13 5.04 -10.09 -0.74
N ARG A 14 6.10 -9.33 -0.70
CA ARG A 14 6.07 -7.96 -0.22
C ARG A 14 5.53 -7.04 -1.33
N SER A 15 4.20 -7.01 -1.48
CA SER A 15 3.51 -6.07 -2.36
C SER A 15 2.45 -5.31 -1.58
N GLY A 16 2.29 -4.03 -1.80
CA GLY A 16 1.28 -3.22 -1.11
C GLY A 16 1.40 -3.31 0.42
N VAL A 17 0.41 -3.95 1.06
CA VAL A 17 0.37 -4.11 2.53
C VAL A 17 1.60 -4.82 3.08
N GLY A 18 2.09 -5.88 2.40
CA GLY A 18 3.27 -6.62 2.87
C GLY A 18 4.53 -5.76 2.89
N GLU A 19 4.71 -4.90 1.91
CA GLU A 19 5.83 -3.95 1.89
C GLU A 19 5.67 -2.87 2.96
N TYR A 20 4.46 -2.32 3.13
CA TYR A 20 4.17 -1.38 4.21
C TYR A 20 4.53 -1.97 5.58
N VAL A 21 4.10 -3.21 5.87
CA VAL A 21 4.40 -3.91 7.13
C VAL A 21 5.91 -4.00 7.35
N HIS A 22 6.64 -4.43 6.33
CA HIS A 22 8.08 -4.61 6.42
C HIS A 22 8.81 -3.28 6.68
N GLN A 23 8.49 -2.25 5.92
CA GLN A 23 9.11 -0.93 6.04
C GLN A 23 8.78 -0.25 7.38
N LEU A 24 7.52 -0.38 7.84
CA LEU A 24 7.13 0.15 9.15
C LEU A 24 7.93 -0.52 10.29
N VAL A 25 8.03 -1.86 10.27
CA VAL A 25 8.80 -2.57 11.30
C VAL A 25 10.27 -2.17 11.26
N THR A 26 10.87 -2.10 10.05
CA THR A 26 12.26 -1.64 9.88
C THR A 26 12.46 -0.25 10.48
N ALA A 27 11.55 0.68 10.21
CA ALA A 27 11.63 2.04 10.75
C ALA A 27 11.46 2.08 12.27
N LEU A 28 10.52 1.30 12.82
CA LEU A 28 10.29 1.21 14.27
C LEU A 28 11.54 0.69 15.00
N VAL A 29 12.12 -0.42 14.56
CA VAL A 29 13.30 -1.00 15.24
C VAL A 29 14.55 -0.15 15.07
N SER A 30 14.69 0.54 13.94
CA SER A 30 15.79 1.46 13.70
C SER A 30 15.72 2.69 14.59
N GLN A 31 14.52 3.26 14.78
CA GLN A 31 14.34 4.52 15.53
C GLN A 31 14.21 4.29 17.03
N PHE A 32 13.65 3.18 17.45
CA PHE A 32 13.38 2.84 18.85
C PHE A 32 14.00 1.48 19.22
N PRO A 33 15.33 1.32 19.17
CA PRO A 33 15.93 0.03 19.47
C PRO A 33 15.66 -0.39 20.92
N PRO A 34 15.60 -1.70 21.22
CA PRO A 34 15.23 -2.19 22.55
C PRO A 34 16.18 -1.74 23.67
N ASN A 35 17.40 -1.36 23.33
CA ASN A 35 18.41 -0.87 24.27
C ASN A 35 18.53 0.67 24.26
N ALA A 36 17.59 1.39 23.65
CA ALA A 36 17.61 2.84 23.66
C ALA A 36 17.48 3.38 25.11
N PRO A 37 18.26 4.40 25.49
CA PRO A 37 18.17 4.99 26.83
C PRO A 37 16.84 5.70 27.08
N GLN A 38 16.19 6.14 26.03
CA GLN A 38 14.86 6.74 26.05
C GLN A 38 13.95 6.00 25.07
N ASP A 39 12.70 5.76 25.50
CA ASP A 39 11.64 5.20 24.67
C ASP A 39 11.97 3.84 23.98
N PRO A 40 12.53 2.83 24.68
CA PRO A 40 12.84 1.54 24.08
C PRO A 40 11.56 0.83 23.59
N LEU A 41 11.64 0.25 22.39
CA LEU A 41 10.58 -0.56 21.80
C LEU A 41 11.07 -1.98 21.58
N ASP A 42 10.44 -2.93 22.26
CA ASP A 42 10.68 -4.35 22.08
C ASP A 42 9.63 -4.92 21.11
N VAL A 43 10.05 -5.26 19.91
CA VAL A 43 9.16 -5.72 18.84
C VAL A 43 9.20 -7.24 18.73
N THR A 44 8.05 -7.87 18.89
CA THR A 44 7.83 -9.28 18.58
C THR A 44 7.04 -9.41 17.28
N LEU A 45 7.61 -10.07 16.27
CA LEU A 45 6.93 -10.40 15.02
C LEU A 45 6.19 -11.73 15.17
N PHE A 46 4.89 -11.69 14.94
CA PHE A 46 4.07 -12.89 14.92
C PHE A 46 3.86 -13.38 13.49
N SER A 47 4.11 -14.66 13.31
CA SER A 47 3.78 -15.40 12.10
C SER A 47 3.07 -16.70 12.44
N SER A 48 2.21 -17.13 11.54
CA SER A 48 1.57 -18.42 11.60
C SER A 48 1.33 -18.93 10.19
N SER A 49 2.07 -19.96 9.78
CA SER A 49 1.88 -20.62 8.51
C SER A 49 2.35 -22.06 8.59
N TRP A 50 1.58 -22.98 7.99
CA TRP A 50 2.02 -24.36 7.87
C TRP A 50 3.14 -24.54 6.84
N LYS A 51 3.10 -23.76 5.76
CA LYS A 51 4.00 -23.89 4.62
C LYS A 51 5.18 -22.92 4.64
N ASP A 52 4.91 -21.66 4.97
CA ASP A 52 5.88 -20.57 4.86
C ASP A 52 6.41 -20.20 6.24
N ARG A 53 7.72 -20.20 6.39
CA ARG A 53 8.39 -19.84 7.65
C ARG A 53 8.87 -18.40 7.61
N LEU A 54 8.75 -17.70 8.73
CA LEU A 54 9.30 -16.37 8.89
C LEU A 54 10.84 -16.45 8.91
N ARG A 55 11.45 -15.83 7.91
CA ARG A 55 12.90 -15.57 7.88
C ARG A 55 13.12 -14.10 8.17
N VAL A 56 13.85 -13.81 9.22
CA VAL A 56 14.18 -12.45 9.60
C VAL A 56 15.16 -11.88 8.59
N ALA A 57 14.77 -10.80 7.94
CA ALA A 57 15.65 -10.08 7.02
C ALA A 57 16.72 -9.31 7.82
N PRO A 58 17.93 -9.10 7.26
CA PRO A 58 19.03 -8.43 7.96
C PRO A 58 18.64 -7.06 8.55
N GLU A 59 17.79 -6.32 7.89
CA GLU A 59 17.30 -5.00 8.32
C GLU A 59 16.39 -5.03 9.55
N LEU A 60 15.92 -6.23 9.96
CA LEU A 60 15.06 -6.43 11.13
C LEU A 60 15.86 -6.90 12.37
N HIS A 61 17.05 -6.32 12.59
CA HIS A 61 17.86 -6.67 13.76
C HIS A 61 17.16 -6.33 15.08
N GLY A 62 17.29 -7.20 16.07
CA GLY A 62 16.78 -6.98 17.43
C GLY A 62 15.28 -7.27 17.63
N VAL A 63 14.58 -7.81 16.60
CA VAL A 63 13.20 -8.28 16.79
C VAL A 63 13.16 -9.67 17.39
N HIS A 64 12.18 -9.93 18.23
CA HIS A 64 11.79 -11.27 18.64
C HIS A 64 10.85 -11.89 17.59
N VAL A 65 10.91 -13.21 17.42
CA VAL A 65 10.06 -13.93 16.45
C VAL A 65 9.28 -15.01 17.12
N VAL A 66 7.98 -15.02 16.90
CA VAL A 66 7.09 -16.11 17.27
C VAL A 66 6.41 -16.64 16.00
N ASP A 67 6.91 -17.76 15.52
CA ASP A 67 6.44 -18.41 14.29
C ASP A 67 5.76 -19.75 14.61
N ARG A 68 4.43 -19.75 14.58
CA ARG A 68 3.60 -20.91 14.93
C ARG A 68 3.21 -21.72 13.70
N ARG A 69 3.08 -23.04 13.86
CA ARG A 69 2.63 -23.96 12.78
C ARG A 69 1.12 -24.18 12.82
N ILE A 70 0.34 -23.11 12.91
CA ILE A 70 -1.11 -23.18 12.87
C ILE A 70 -1.55 -22.77 11.46
N PRO A 71 -2.40 -23.54 10.77
CA PRO A 71 -2.95 -23.12 9.48
C PRO A 71 -3.64 -21.76 9.59
N VAL A 72 -3.32 -20.86 8.65
CA VAL A 72 -3.82 -19.47 8.66
C VAL A 72 -5.35 -19.41 8.74
N SER A 73 -6.05 -20.29 8.00
CA SER A 73 -7.53 -20.35 8.02
C SER A 73 -8.10 -20.71 9.41
N VAL A 74 -7.46 -21.66 10.12
CA VAL A 74 -7.88 -22.07 11.45
C VAL A 74 -7.66 -20.93 12.45
N LEU A 75 -6.49 -20.31 12.42
CA LEU A 75 -6.17 -19.19 13.30
C LEU A 75 -7.05 -17.97 13.02
N ASN A 76 -7.29 -17.64 11.75
CA ASN A 76 -8.18 -16.55 11.39
C ASN A 76 -9.61 -16.80 11.84
N PHE A 77 -10.12 -18.02 11.70
CA PHE A 77 -11.44 -18.36 12.21
C PHE A 77 -11.51 -18.19 13.74
N ALA A 78 -10.55 -18.76 14.47
CA ALA A 78 -10.48 -18.66 15.93
C ALA A 78 -10.36 -17.21 16.41
N TRP A 79 -9.47 -16.43 15.81
CA TRP A 79 -9.23 -15.05 16.21
C TRP A 79 -10.35 -14.08 15.81
N HIS A 80 -10.83 -14.18 14.58
CA HIS A 80 -11.77 -13.18 14.07
C HIS A 80 -13.23 -13.50 14.41
N ARG A 81 -13.56 -14.78 14.63
CA ARG A 81 -14.92 -15.21 14.96
C ARG A 81 -15.12 -15.49 16.46
N LEU A 82 -14.15 -16.17 17.08
CA LEU A 82 -14.26 -16.60 18.47
C LEU A 82 -13.51 -15.66 19.44
N GLY A 83 -12.63 -14.80 18.94
CA GLY A 83 -11.79 -13.93 19.77
C GLY A 83 -10.83 -14.72 20.67
N TRP A 84 -10.49 -15.97 20.29
CA TRP A 84 -9.71 -16.90 21.11
C TRP A 84 -8.74 -17.74 20.25
N PRO A 85 -7.56 -18.15 20.74
CA PRO A 85 -6.97 -17.75 22.03
C PRO A 85 -6.47 -16.30 22.00
N PRO A 86 -6.38 -15.63 23.16
CA PRO A 86 -5.70 -14.33 23.23
C PRO A 86 -4.25 -14.43 22.77
N ALA A 87 -3.75 -13.41 22.11
CA ALA A 87 -2.39 -13.40 21.55
C ALA A 87 -1.32 -13.63 22.63
N GLU A 88 -1.55 -13.12 23.84
CA GLU A 88 -0.69 -13.32 25.02
C GLU A 88 -0.42 -14.79 25.34
N THR A 89 -1.35 -15.68 25.01
CA THR A 89 -1.17 -17.14 25.28
C THR A 89 -0.28 -17.85 24.26
N LEU A 90 -0.07 -17.23 23.11
CA LEU A 90 0.77 -17.77 22.05
C LEU A 90 2.22 -17.27 22.13
N ILE A 91 2.50 -16.32 23.02
CA ILE A 91 3.77 -15.61 23.12
C ILE A 91 4.35 -15.78 24.53
N PRO A 92 5.66 -16.11 24.64
CA PRO A 92 6.27 -16.40 25.93
C PRO A 92 6.52 -15.16 26.81
N THR A 93 6.47 -13.97 26.21
CA THR A 93 6.77 -12.70 26.88
C THR A 93 5.52 -11.85 27.05
N PRO A 94 5.42 -11.03 28.11
CA PRO A 94 4.34 -10.07 28.24
C PRO A 94 4.32 -9.08 27.08
N ILE A 95 3.11 -8.64 26.70
CA ILE A 95 2.87 -7.66 25.61
C ILE A 95 2.06 -6.50 26.16
N ASP A 96 2.42 -5.29 25.73
CA ASP A 96 1.71 -4.05 26.09
C ASP A 96 0.73 -3.64 24.98
N VAL A 97 1.08 -3.95 23.69
CA VAL A 97 0.27 -3.65 22.50
C VAL A 97 0.25 -4.83 21.54
N THR A 98 -0.91 -5.11 20.98
CA THR A 98 -1.06 -5.94 19.76
C THR A 98 -1.37 -5.03 18.59
N HIS A 99 -0.59 -5.13 17.51
CA HIS A 99 -0.82 -4.38 16.27
C HIS A 99 -1.11 -5.32 15.11
N SER A 100 -2.34 -5.28 14.62
CA SER A 100 -2.75 -5.93 13.39
C SER A 100 -2.62 -4.96 12.23
N LEU A 101 -1.77 -5.26 11.26
CA LEU A 101 -1.56 -4.44 10.08
C LEU A 101 -2.62 -4.70 8.98
N HIS A 102 -3.82 -5.07 9.40
CA HIS A 102 -5.04 -5.20 8.63
C HIS A 102 -6.27 -4.91 9.51
N PRO A 103 -7.48 -4.72 8.97
CA PRO A 103 -8.64 -4.24 9.73
C PRO A 103 -9.19 -5.18 10.82
N LEU A 104 -8.68 -6.40 10.94
CA LEU A 104 -9.15 -7.36 11.94
C LEU A 104 -8.18 -7.47 13.11
N LEU A 105 -8.69 -7.37 14.34
CA LEU A 105 -7.92 -7.39 15.57
C LEU A 105 -7.17 -8.72 15.80
N LEU A 106 -6.00 -8.63 16.41
CA LEU A 106 -5.45 -9.72 17.22
C LEU A 106 -6.16 -9.70 18.58
N PRO A 107 -6.81 -10.80 19.00
CA PRO A 107 -7.49 -10.82 20.29
C PRO A 107 -6.48 -10.69 21.41
N ALA A 108 -6.74 -9.80 22.36
CA ALA A 108 -5.90 -9.57 23.52
C ALA A 108 -6.78 -9.35 24.77
N ARG A 109 -6.30 -9.82 25.95
CA ARG A 109 -6.96 -9.61 27.23
C ARG A 109 -6.50 -8.31 27.88
N ALA A 110 -5.21 -8.15 28.07
CA ALA A 110 -4.60 -7.02 28.77
C ALA A 110 -4.00 -6.00 27.81
N ALA A 111 -3.33 -6.45 26.74
CA ALA A 111 -2.66 -5.58 25.79
C ALA A 111 -3.63 -4.65 25.07
N ALA A 112 -3.19 -3.43 24.80
CA ALA A 112 -3.91 -2.49 23.93
C ALA A 112 -3.97 -3.03 22.49
N ARG A 113 -5.09 -2.78 21.81
CA ARG A 113 -5.39 -3.34 20.49
C ARG A 113 -5.37 -2.27 19.43
N VAL A 114 -4.38 -2.31 18.56
CA VAL A 114 -4.21 -1.39 17.44
C VAL A 114 -4.44 -2.13 16.13
N ILE A 115 -5.15 -1.50 15.20
CA ILE A 115 -5.31 -1.99 13.84
C ILE A 115 -4.89 -0.94 12.82
N THR A 116 -4.42 -1.38 11.65
CA THR A 116 -4.22 -0.51 10.49
C THR A 116 -5.29 -0.81 9.44
N ILE A 117 -6.01 0.22 8.99
CA ILE A 117 -6.96 0.15 7.89
C ILE A 117 -6.36 0.86 6.68
N HIS A 118 -5.99 0.08 5.66
CA HIS A 118 -5.33 0.63 4.46
C HIS A 118 -6.33 1.26 3.49
N ASP A 119 -7.47 0.65 3.28
CA ASP A 119 -8.62 1.17 2.52
C ASP A 119 -9.91 0.47 2.97
N LEU A 120 -11.04 0.97 2.49
CA LEU A 120 -12.37 0.39 2.71
C LEU A 120 -13.09 0.11 1.39
N ASN A 121 -12.36 -0.02 0.28
CA ASN A 121 -12.94 -0.26 -1.04
C ASN A 121 -13.88 -1.47 -1.07
N PHE A 122 -13.56 -2.51 -0.30
CA PHE A 122 -14.38 -3.71 -0.17
C PHE A 122 -15.77 -3.46 0.46
N LEU A 123 -15.95 -2.37 1.22
CA LEU A 123 -17.24 -1.96 1.75
C LEU A 123 -18.04 -1.16 0.73
N ALA A 124 -17.38 -0.22 0.03
CA ALA A 124 -18.02 0.65 -0.95
C ALA A 124 -18.34 -0.10 -2.25
N HIS A 125 -17.50 -1.02 -2.64
CA HIS A 125 -17.55 -1.77 -3.91
C HIS A 125 -17.36 -3.27 -3.70
N PRO A 126 -18.28 -3.96 -3.01
CA PRO A 126 -18.17 -5.40 -2.74
C PRO A 126 -18.09 -6.23 -4.01
N GLU A 127 -18.67 -5.75 -5.12
CA GLU A 127 -18.59 -6.41 -6.44
C GLU A 127 -17.15 -6.47 -7.00
N ARG A 128 -16.25 -5.59 -6.54
CA ARG A 128 -14.84 -5.52 -6.96
C ARG A 128 -13.91 -6.33 -6.06
N THR A 129 -14.45 -7.05 -5.08
CA THR A 129 -13.68 -7.85 -4.11
C THR A 129 -13.94 -9.34 -4.24
N ARG A 130 -13.00 -10.16 -3.76
CA ARG A 130 -13.14 -11.61 -3.76
C ARG A 130 -14.35 -12.04 -2.93
N ALA A 131 -15.02 -13.13 -3.35
CA ALA A 131 -16.24 -13.62 -2.72
C ALA A 131 -16.09 -13.89 -1.20
N GLU A 132 -14.92 -14.39 -0.78
CA GLU A 132 -14.61 -14.67 0.64
C GLU A 132 -14.60 -13.39 1.49
N ILE A 133 -14.04 -12.29 0.96
CA ILE A 133 -14.01 -10.98 1.63
C ILE A 133 -15.42 -10.38 1.66
N ARG A 134 -16.20 -10.55 0.60
CA ARG A 134 -17.53 -9.94 0.43
C ARG A 134 -18.54 -10.40 1.45
N ARG A 135 -18.51 -11.68 1.86
CA ARG A 135 -19.55 -12.27 2.71
C ARG A 135 -19.51 -11.81 4.17
N ASP A 136 -18.36 -11.94 4.81
CA ASP A 136 -18.25 -11.82 6.27
C ASP A 136 -17.37 -10.67 6.74
N TYR A 137 -16.44 -10.27 5.90
CA TYR A 137 -15.43 -9.28 6.23
C TYR A 137 -15.99 -7.89 6.59
N PRO A 138 -17.04 -7.37 5.90
CA PRO A 138 -17.65 -6.08 6.25
C PRO A 138 -18.18 -6.00 7.68
N VAL A 139 -18.85 -7.05 8.16
CA VAL A 139 -19.39 -7.10 9.53
C VAL A 139 -18.26 -7.17 10.53
N LEU A 140 -17.29 -8.06 10.31
CA LEU A 140 -16.13 -8.21 11.18
C LEU A 140 -15.30 -6.92 11.28
N VAL A 141 -15.08 -6.22 10.18
CA VAL A 141 -14.31 -4.97 10.18
C VAL A 141 -15.01 -3.90 11.01
N ARG A 142 -16.33 -3.75 10.90
CA ARG A 142 -17.10 -2.82 11.74
C ARG A 142 -16.96 -3.15 13.22
N GLU A 143 -17.20 -4.41 13.59
CA GLU A 143 -17.08 -4.86 14.97
C GLU A 143 -15.66 -4.63 15.50
N HIS A 144 -14.65 -5.04 14.76
CA HIS A 144 -13.26 -4.93 15.18
C HIS A 144 -12.77 -3.48 15.28
N ALA A 145 -13.21 -2.59 14.37
CA ALA A 145 -12.88 -1.18 14.43
C ALA A 145 -13.44 -0.52 15.70
N HIS A 146 -14.66 -0.87 16.11
CA HIS A 146 -15.23 -0.36 17.37
C HIS A 146 -14.54 -0.92 18.62
N ARG A 147 -13.99 -2.12 18.55
CA ARG A 147 -13.26 -2.78 19.65
C ARG A 147 -11.79 -2.41 19.72
N ALA A 148 -11.22 -1.79 18.69
CA ALA A 148 -9.84 -1.31 18.68
C ALA A 148 -9.65 -0.15 19.65
N ASP A 149 -8.53 -0.13 20.38
CA ASP A 149 -8.18 0.98 21.27
C ASP A 149 -7.63 2.17 20.46
N ALA A 150 -7.02 1.92 19.28
CA ALA A 150 -6.64 2.93 18.29
C ALA A 150 -6.62 2.35 16.86
N ILE A 151 -6.85 3.21 15.88
CA ILE A 151 -6.83 2.89 14.46
C ILE A 151 -5.79 3.75 13.74
N ILE A 152 -4.93 3.11 12.97
CA ILE A 152 -3.96 3.74 12.09
C ILE A 152 -4.50 3.70 10.66
N VAL A 153 -4.36 4.78 9.94
CA VAL A 153 -4.73 4.89 8.51
C VAL A 153 -3.61 5.57 7.72
N PRO A 154 -3.42 5.27 6.42
CA PRO A 154 -2.30 5.79 5.64
C PRO A 154 -2.54 7.20 5.09
N SER A 155 -3.78 7.71 5.08
CA SER A 155 -4.16 8.99 4.47
C SER A 155 -5.34 9.64 5.17
N ARG A 156 -5.51 10.94 4.97
CA ARG A 156 -6.71 11.68 5.41
C ARG A 156 -7.96 11.16 4.71
N PHE A 157 -7.84 10.81 3.43
CA PHE A 157 -8.95 10.17 2.70
C PHE A 157 -9.44 8.93 3.44
N THR A 158 -8.54 8.01 3.80
CA THR A 158 -8.92 6.79 4.52
C THR A 158 -9.46 7.10 5.92
N ALA A 159 -8.95 8.13 6.61
CA ALA A 159 -9.48 8.55 7.92
C ALA A 159 -10.96 8.95 7.82
N ILE A 160 -11.28 9.80 6.85
CA ILE A 160 -12.66 10.24 6.57
C ILE A 160 -13.57 9.04 6.23
N GLU A 161 -13.07 8.11 5.42
CA GLU A 161 -13.85 6.92 5.06
C GLU A 161 -14.08 5.99 6.26
N VAL A 162 -13.10 5.82 7.16
CA VAL A 162 -13.26 5.05 8.40
C VAL A 162 -14.29 5.70 9.32
N GLU A 163 -14.22 7.00 9.53
CA GLU A 163 -15.20 7.73 10.32
C GLU A 163 -16.60 7.60 9.72
N ARG A 164 -16.75 7.88 8.42
CA ARG A 164 -18.03 7.87 7.70
C ARG A 164 -18.66 6.48 7.60
N GLN A 165 -17.89 5.45 7.22
CA GLN A 165 -18.43 4.12 6.91
C GLN A 165 -18.51 3.20 8.13
N LEU A 166 -17.59 3.37 9.10
CA LEU A 166 -17.53 2.51 10.28
C LEU A 166 -18.09 3.21 11.53
N GLY A 167 -18.30 4.53 11.52
CA GLY A 167 -18.80 5.27 12.68
C GLY A 167 -17.80 5.35 13.83
N VAL A 168 -16.50 5.23 13.54
CA VAL A 168 -15.45 5.31 14.56
C VAL A 168 -15.14 6.78 14.85
N PRO A 169 -15.08 7.21 16.13
CA PRO A 169 -14.74 8.57 16.49
C PRO A 169 -13.34 8.99 16.01
N ALA A 170 -13.22 10.22 15.47
CA ALA A 170 -11.98 10.74 14.87
C ALA A 170 -10.78 10.72 15.84
N GLU A 171 -11.00 10.88 17.15
CA GLU A 171 -9.94 10.83 18.16
C GLU A 171 -9.27 9.46 18.30
N ARG A 172 -9.90 8.38 17.82
CA ARG A 172 -9.29 7.05 17.76
C ARG A 172 -8.57 6.77 16.46
N ILE A 173 -8.66 7.67 15.48
CA ILE A 173 -8.06 7.50 14.15
C ILE A 173 -6.82 8.37 14.06
N THR A 174 -5.70 7.80 13.65
CA THR A 174 -4.45 8.55 13.43
C THR A 174 -3.93 8.29 12.04
N VAL A 175 -3.66 9.36 11.29
CA VAL A 175 -3.04 9.29 9.98
C VAL A 175 -1.53 9.10 10.16
N CYS A 176 -1.02 7.94 9.71
CA CYS A 176 0.40 7.61 9.67
C CYS A 176 0.76 7.24 8.23
N SER A 177 1.11 8.24 7.44
CA SER A 177 1.41 8.05 6.01
C SER A 177 2.66 7.23 5.81
N PRO A 178 2.69 6.28 4.84
CA PRO A 178 3.89 5.56 4.44
C PRO A 178 5.03 6.50 4.04
N GLY A 179 6.26 6.12 4.35
CA GLY A 179 7.45 6.82 3.88
C GLY A 179 7.79 6.47 2.44
N ALA A 180 8.47 7.39 1.75
CA ALA A 180 9.09 7.13 0.47
C ALA A 180 10.33 6.25 0.63
N PRO A 181 10.71 5.46 -0.39
CA PRO A 181 11.99 4.80 -0.39
C PRO A 181 13.13 5.84 -0.51
N ASP A 182 14.25 5.53 0.12
CA ASP A 182 15.47 6.36 0.03
C ASP A 182 16.24 6.00 -1.25
N TRP A 183 15.69 6.44 -2.37
CA TRP A 183 16.30 6.25 -3.70
C TRP A 183 16.87 7.57 -4.22
N ASP A 184 18.06 7.49 -4.82
CA ASP A 184 18.55 8.59 -5.66
C ASP A 184 17.64 8.73 -6.88
N PRO A 185 17.15 9.93 -7.16
CA PRO A 185 16.35 10.17 -8.36
C PRO A 185 17.15 9.82 -9.62
N ARG A 186 16.47 9.16 -10.57
CA ARG A 186 17.10 8.88 -11.87
C ARG A 186 17.51 10.15 -12.60
N ARG A 187 18.55 10.06 -13.41
CA ARG A 187 18.88 11.17 -14.33
C ARG A 187 17.81 11.25 -15.43
N PRO A 188 17.27 12.43 -15.71
CA PRO A 188 16.35 12.60 -16.82
C PRO A 188 16.97 12.08 -18.13
N ALA A 189 16.27 11.16 -18.80
CA ALA A 189 16.66 10.63 -20.11
C ALA A 189 15.50 10.89 -21.10
N PRO A 190 15.44 12.08 -21.72
CA PRO A 190 14.38 12.42 -22.65
C PRO A 190 14.26 11.40 -23.78
N GLY A 191 13.04 10.91 -24.02
CA GLY A 191 12.75 9.94 -25.09
C GLY A 191 13.01 8.47 -24.76
N ALA A 192 13.76 8.16 -23.70
CA ALA A 192 14.01 6.77 -23.28
C ALA A 192 13.02 6.28 -22.22
N GLY A 193 12.76 4.95 -22.20
CA GLY A 193 11.92 4.28 -21.21
C GLY A 193 10.50 3.97 -21.71
N TYR A 194 9.70 3.39 -20.82
CA TYR A 194 8.35 2.90 -21.09
C TYR A 194 7.30 3.63 -20.22
N VAL A 195 6.05 3.52 -20.59
CA VAL A 195 4.91 3.87 -19.73
C VAL A 195 4.72 2.72 -18.74
N LEU A 196 4.71 3.01 -17.46
CA LEU A 196 4.57 2.02 -16.39
C LEU A 196 3.19 2.09 -15.75
N PHE A 197 2.60 0.93 -15.53
CA PHE A 197 1.58 0.70 -14.51
C PHE A 197 2.14 -0.29 -13.50
N LEU A 198 1.99 -0.01 -12.19
CA LEU A 198 2.42 -0.91 -11.13
C LEU A 198 1.30 -1.21 -10.14
N GLY A 199 0.86 -2.46 -10.09
CA GLY A 199 -0.18 -2.93 -9.17
C GLY A 199 -0.75 -4.28 -9.58
N THR A 200 -1.41 -4.99 -8.66
CA THR A 200 -2.17 -6.18 -9.01
C THR A 200 -3.21 -5.84 -10.08
N LEU A 201 -3.33 -6.68 -11.10
CA LEU A 201 -4.29 -6.48 -12.18
C LEU A 201 -5.70 -6.86 -11.71
N GLU A 202 -6.33 -5.99 -10.94
CA GLU A 202 -7.67 -6.17 -10.37
C GLU A 202 -8.61 -5.00 -10.78
N PRO A 203 -9.93 -5.19 -10.78
CA PRO A 203 -10.90 -4.21 -11.30
C PRO A 203 -10.75 -2.81 -10.70
N ARG A 204 -10.47 -2.67 -9.41
CA ARG A 204 -10.31 -1.36 -8.77
C ARG A 204 -9.11 -0.55 -9.28
N LYS A 205 -8.11 -1.23 -9.86
CA LYS A 205 -6.92 -0.59 -10.47
C LYS A 205 -7.17 -0.04 -11.87
N ASN A 206 -8.36 -0.32 -12.44
CA ASN A 206 -8.85 0.30 -13.68
C ASN A 206 -7.92 0.11 -14.89
N VAL A 207 -7.31 -1.06 -14.99
CA VAL A 207 -6.40 -1.40 -16.11
C VAL A 207 -7.11 -1.30 -17.46
N GLY A 208 -8.42 -1.59 -17.52
CA GLY A 208 -9.21 -1.46 -18.74
C GLY A 208 -9.18 -0.04 -19.33
N ALA A 209 -9.45 0.99 -18.51
CA ALA A 209 -9.41 2.37 -18.97
C ALA A 209 -7.98 2.82 -19.36
N LEU A 210 -6.94 2.28 -18.70
CA LEU A 210 -5.56 2.52 -19.13
C LEU A 210 -5.29 1.95 -20.52
N LEU A 211 -5.76 0.73 -20.81
CA LEU A 211 -5.64 0.15 -22.13
C LEU A 211 -6.41 0.95 -23.18
N ASP A 212 -7.62 1.45 -22.84
CA ASP A 212 -8.40 2.32 -23.72
C ASP A 212 -7.68 3.65 -24.01
N ALA A 213 -7.06 4.24 -23.00
CA ALA A 213 -6.29 5.46 -23.14
C ALA A 213 -5.02 5.22 -24.00
N TYR A 214 -4.32 4.13 -23.74
CA TYR A 214 -3.11 3.80 -24.50
C TYR A 214 -3.43 3.41 -25.94
N GLU A 215 -4.53 2.69 -26.21
CA GLU A 215 -5.01 2.41 -27.56
C GLU A 215 -5.30 3.68 -28.34
N ARG A 216 -5.94 4.70 -27.73
CA ARG A 216 -6.13 6.03 -28.34
C ARG A 216 -4.80 6.68 -28.71
N LEU A 217 -3.79 6.59 -27.83
CA LEU A 217 -2.47 7.13 -28.11
C LEU A 217 -1.78 6.48 -29.32
N VAL A 218 -1.84 5.15 -29.43
CA VAL A 218 -1.15 4.44 -30.51
C VAL A 218 -1.93 4.44 -31.82
N SER A 219 -3.24 4.71 -31.79
CA SER A 219 -4.12 4.81 -32.97
C SER A 219 -4.32 6.22 -33.48
N ALA A 220 -3.88 7.25 -32.73
CA ALA A 220 -4.02 8.63 -33.19
C ALA A 220 -3.23 8.88 -34.47
N PRO A 221 -3.78 9.63 -35.47
CA PRO A 221 -3.06 10.00 -36.67
C PRO A 221 -1.81 10.82 -36.30
N PHE A 222 -0.68 10.45 -36.93
CA PHE A 222 0.63 10.89 -36.49
C PHE A 222 1.05 12.29 -37.08
N ASP A 223 1.09 13.29 -36.21
CA ASP A 223 2.07 14.36 -36.31
C ASP A 223 2.91 14.45 -35.00
N ARG A 224 3.42 13.28 -34.53
CA ARG A 224 4.21 13.22 -33.28
C ARG A 224 5.70 13.20 -33.60
N ARG A 225 6.45 14.04 -32.90
CA ARG A 225 7.92 14.12 -33.04
C ARG A 225 8.62 12.84 -32.54
N ARG A 226 7.94 12.00 -31.73
CA ARG A 226 8.52 10.80 -31.09
C ARG A 226 7.55 9.62 -31.10
N PRO A 227 8.05 8.38 -31.24
CA PRO A 227 7.21 7.18 -31.12
C PRO A 227 6.63 7.06 -29.72
N ILE A 228 5.43 6.49 -29.60
CA ILE A 228 4.82 6.16 -28.32
C ILE A 228 5.61 5.02 -27.68
N PRO A 229 6.10 5.18 -26.43
CA PRO A 229 6.81 4.13 -25.73
C PRO A 229 5.90 2.93 -25.44
N GLU A 230 6.50 1.74 -25.26
CA GLU A 230 5.80 0.54 -24.79
C GLU A 230 5.06 0.81 -23.46
N LEU A 231 3.89 0.20 -23.27
CA LEU A 231 3.22 0.16 -21.97
C LEU A 231 3.62 -1.13 -21.25
N VAL A 232 4.18 -0.99 -20.05
CA VAL A 232 4.54 -2.10 -19.18
C VAL A 232 3.54 -2.20 -18.04
N LEU A 233 2.82 -3.33 -17.97
CA LEU A 233 1.96 -3.70 -16.87
C LEU A 233 2.75 -4.57 -15.90
N ALA A 234 3.06 -4.03 -14.72
CA ALA A 234 3.82 -4.71 -13.68
C ALA A 234 2.91 -5.05 -12.49
N GLY A 235 2.81 -6.33 -12.13
CA GLY A 235 1.99 -6.80 -11.02
C GLY A 235 1.43 -8.19 -11.27
N LYS A 236 0.86 -8.78 -10.20
CA LYS A 236 0.21 -10.08 -10.30
C LYS A 236 -1.05 -10.00 -11.15
N ASP A 237 -1.26 -11.00 -11.97
CA ASP A 237 -2.54 -11.25 -12.60
C ASP A 237 -3.56 -11.82 -11.61
N THR A 238 -4.82 -11.71 -11.96
CA THR A 238 -5.97 -12.27 -11.24
C THR A 238 -6.90 -12.98 -12.25
N ALA A 239 -7.90 -13.67 -11.76
CA ALA A 239 -8.88 -14.29 -12.65
C ALA A 239 -9.60 -13.24 -13.52
N GLU A 240 -9.84 -12.06 -12.94
CA GLU A 240 -10.53 -10.95 -13.60
C GLU A 240 -9.67 -10.26 -14.67
N SER A 241 -8.34 -10.38 -14.61
CA SER A 241 -7.42 -9.75 -15.57
C SER A 241 -7.31 -10.49 -16.91
N ARG A 242 -7.88 -11.68 -17.03
CA ARG A 242 -7.76 -12.52 -18.24
C ARG A 242 -8.16 -11.78 -19.51
N THR A 243 -9.27 -11.06 -19.49
CA THR A 243 -9.77 -10.32 -20.65
C THR A 243 -8.81 -9.21 -21.09
N TRP A 244 -8.12 -8.57 -20.15
CA TRP A 244 -7.10 -7.56 -20.45
C TRP A 244 -5.85 -8.19 -21.04
N LEU A 245 -5.41 -9.34 -20.49
CA LEU A 245 -4.24 -10.07 -20.99
C LEU A 245 -4.49 -10.65 -22.37
N GLU A 246 -5.71 -11.09 -22.70
CA GLU A 246 -6.10 -11.47 -24.05
C GLU A 246 -6.14 -10.28 -25.01
N ARG A 247 -6.62 -9.11 -24.55
CA ARG A 247 -6.70 -7.88 -25.33
C ARG A 247 -5.32 -7.36 -25.74
N ILE A 248 -4.32 -7.40 -24.86
CA ILE A 248 -2.98 -6.92 -25.19
C ILE A 248 -2.27 -7.76 -26.25
N GLY A 249 -2.73 -8.99 -26.52
CA GLY A 249 -2.29 -9.85 -27.61
C GLY A 249 -2.91 -9.54 -28.98
N ARG A 250 -3.81 -8.55 -29.08
CA ARG A 250 -4.53 -8.19 -30.31
C ARG A 250 -4.19 -6.78 -30.81
N PRO A 251 -4.22 -6.52 -32.13
CA PRO A 251 -4.08 -5.15 -32.63
C PRO A 251 -5.14 -4.21 -32.02
N PRO A 252 -4.81 -2.93 -31.76
CA PRO A 252 -3.53 -2.26 -32.04
C PRO A 252 -2.50 -2.39 -30.89
N LEU A 253 -2.79 -3.13 -29.82
CA LEU A 253 -1.97 -3.27 -28.60
C LEU A 253 -0.88 -4.34 -28.74
N ALA A 254 -1.04 -5.31 -29.63
CA ALA A 254 -0.08 -6.39 -29.83
C ALA A 254 1.33 -5.86 -30.12
N GLY A 255 2.31 -6.35 -29.35
CA GLY A 255 3.71 -5.90 -29.44
C GLY A 255 4.00 -4.49 -28.86
N ARG A 256 2.98 -3.81 -28.34
CA ARG A 256 3.10 -2.47 -27.73
C ARG A 256 2.81 -2.45 -26.23
N VAL A 257 2.19 -3.52 -25.70
CA VAL A 257 1.90 -3.68 -24.28
C VAL A 257 2.51 -4.98 -23.80
N ARG A 258 3.23 -4.94 -22.68
CA ARG A 258 3.86 -6.11 -22.08
C ARG A 258 3.45 -6.25 -20.61
N HIS A 259 3.04 -7.45 -20.21
CA HIS A 259 2.84 -7.83 -18.82
C HIS A 259 4.09 -8.56 -18.30
N ILE A 260 4.69 -8.05 -17.21
CA ILE A 260 5.92 -8.60 -16.64
C ILE A 260 5.71 -9.38 -15.35
N GLY A 261 4.44 -9.54 -14.91
CA GLY A 261 4.13 -10.24 -13.67
C GLY A 261 4.54 -9.47 -12.41
N TYR A 262 4.67 -10.20 -11.32
CA TYR A 262 5.06 -9.65 -10.02
C TYR A 262 6.50 -9.15 -10.04
N VAL A 263 6.71 -7.97 -9.48
CA VAL A 263 8.03 -7.36 -9.30
C VAL A 263 8.48 -7.50 -7.85
N ASP A 264 9.58 -8.21 -7.65
CA ASP A 264 10.19 -8.34 -6.34
C ASP A 264 10.71 -6.99 -5.81
N PRO A 265 10.71 -6.76 -4.48
CA PRO A 265 11.22 -5.52 -3.89
C PRO A 265 12.62 -5.15 -4.35
N ALA A 266 13.51 -6.12 -4.52
CA ALA A 266 14.88 -5.90 -4.99
C ALA A 266 14.95 -5.32 -6.41
N ASN A 267 13.97 -5.63 -7.27
CA ASN A 267 13.92 -5.16 -8.66
C ASN A 267 13.04 -3.91 -8.84
N ARG A 268 12.40 -3.46 -7.79
CA ARG A 268 11.38 -2.41 -7.85
C ARG A 268 11.98 -1.08 -8.32
N ARG A 269 13.14 -0.70 -7.75
CA ARG A 269 13.86 0.50 -8.16
C ARG A 269 14.18 0.49 -9.66
N ALA A 270 14.73 -0.59 -10.18
CA ALA A 270 15.08 -0.73 -11.60
C ALA A 270 13.87 -0.56 -12.54
N VAL A 271 12.69 -1.06 -12.13
CA VAL A 271 11.45 -0.89 -12.89
C VAL A 271 11.04 0.58 -12.95
N PHE A 272 11.19 1.35 -11.87
CA PHE A 272 10.93 2.79 -11.93
C PHE A 272 12.00 3.56 -12.70
N GLU A 273 13.28 3.21 -12.56
CA GLU A 273 14.37 3.85 -13.29
C GLU A 273 14.21 3.71 -14.81
N GLY A 274 13.67 2.59 -15.28
CA GLY A 274 13.36 2.36 -16.70
C GLY A 274 12.06 3.01 -17.18
N ALA A 275 11.23 3.55 -16.28
CA ALA A 275 9.97 4.16 -16.66
C ALA A 275 10.14 5.61 -17.10
N ARG A 276 9.49 6.01 -18.18
CA ARG A 276 9.37 7.40 -18.61
C ARG A 276 8.20 8.12 -17.94
N LEU A 277 7.16 7.38 -17.62
CA LEU A 277 5.91 7.85 -17.02
C LEU A 277 5.29 6.73 -16.19
N LEU A 278 4.82 7.02 -14.98
CA LEU A 278 3.88 6.15 -14.26
C LEU A 278 2.45 6.59 -14.53
N VAL A 279 1.56 5.64 -14.83
CA VAL A 279 0.11 5.87 -14.88
C VAL A 279 -0.58 5.05 -13.81
N GLN A 280 -1.30 5.72 -12.90
CA GLN A 280 -2.06 5.09 -11.81
C GLN A 280 -3.55 5.45 -11.93
N PRO A 281 -4.34 4.71 -12.74
CA PRO A 281 -5.71 5.08 -13.10
C PRO A 281 -6.77 4.59 -12.09
N SER A 282 -6.36 4.16 -10.92
CA SER A 282 -7.18 3.45 -9.93
C SER A 282 -8.47 4.21 -9.59
N PHE A 283 -9.59 3.50 -9.49
CA PHE A 283 -10.84 4.07 -8.99
C PHE A 283 -10.75 4.47 -7.53
N GLU A 284 -9.92 3.76 -6.75
CA GLU A 284 -9.69 4.06 -5.34
C GLU A 284 -8.35 3.49 -4.87
N GLU A 285 -7.64 4.31 -4.11
CA GLU A 285 -6.42 3.95 -3.38
C GLU A 285 -6.48 4.52 -1.98
N GLY A 286 -6.13 3.71 -0.99
CA GLY A 286 -6.00 4.20 0.38
C GLY A 286 -4.77 5.08 0.61
N PHE A 287 -3.76 4.98 -0.29
CA PHE A 287 -2.60 5.86 -0.31
C PHE A 287 -2.02 6.03 -1.72
N GLY A 288 -1.52 4.95 -2.35
CA GLY A 288 -0.85 5.02 -3.64
C GLY A 288 0.69 4.91 -3.53
N ILE A 289 1.17 3.86 -2.86
CA ILE A 289 2.62 3.59 -2.74
C ILE A 289 3.34 3.68 -4.10
N PRO A 290 2.84 3.14 -5.23
CA PRO A 290 3.51 3.27 -6.52
C PRO A 290 3.70 4.71 -6.99
N VAL A 291 2.75 5.61 -6.68
CA VAL A 291 2.88 7.04 -6.98
C VAL A 291 4.00 7.67 -6.17
N LEU A 292 4.08 7.34 -4.88
CA LEU A 292 5.15 7.83 -4.01
C LEU A 292 6.53 7.31 -4.46
N GLU A 293 6.63 6.05 -4.85
CA GLU A 293 7.86 5.45 -5.38
C GLU A 293 8.30 6.07 -6.72
N ALA A 294 7.34 6.32 -7.63
CA ALA A 294 7.64 7.01 -8.89
C ALA A 294 8.17 8.43 -8.64
N MET A 295 7.53 9.17 -7.73
CA MET A 295 8.00 10.50 -7.33
C MET A 295 9.42 10.44 -6.74
N ALA A 296 9.71 9.49 -5.85
CA ALA A 296 11.03 9.31 -5.26
C ALA A 296 12.08 8.99 -6.34
N ALA A 297 11.73 8.18 -7.32
CA ALA A 297 12.59 7.84 -8.45
C ALA A 297 12.72 8.98 -9.48
N GLY A 298 12.02 10.11 -9.34
CA GLY A 298 12.01 11.18 -10.34
C GLY A 298 11.28 10.82 -11.63
N VAL A 299 10.27 9.96 -11.56
CA VAL A 299 9.41 9.57 -12.67
C VAL A 299 8.14 10.42 -12.65
N PRO A 300 7.81 11.11 -13.75
CA PRO A 300 6.53 11.83 -13.88
C PRO A 300 5.34 10.92 -13.68
N VAL A 301 4.25 11.43 -13.11
CA VAL A 301 3.05 10.66 -12.77
C VAL A 301 1.81 11.27 -13.41
N VAL A 302 1.00 10.41 -14.02
CA VAL A 302 -0.42 10.64 -14.33
C VAL A 302 -1.25 9.73 -13.42
N ALA A 303 -2.11 10.30 -12.58
CA ALA A 303 -2.91 9.54 -11.63
C ALA A 303 -4.38 9.93 -11.69
N ALA A 304 -5.25 9.01 -11.30
CA ALA A 304 -6.67 9.32 -11.17
C ALA A 304 -6.92 10.33 -10.04
N ASN A 305 -7.85 11.26 -10.26
CA ASN A 305 -8.34 12.18 -9.22
C ASN A 305 -9.34 11.46 -8.30
N ARG A 306 -8.88 10.39 -7.64
CA ARG A 306 -9.70 9.50 -6.78
C ARG A 306 -8.93 9.02 -5.56
N GLY A 307 -9.67 8.72 -4.50
CA GLY A 307 -9.08 8.19 -3.26
C GLY A 307 -8.03 9.13 -2.67
N ALA A 308 -6.96 8.57 -2.16
CA ALA A 308 -5.84 9.33 -1.62
C ALA A 308 -4.84 9.82 -2.68
N LEU A 309 -5.01 9.48 -3.97
CA LEU A 309 -4.04 9.86 -5.02
C LEU A 309 -3.83 11.38 -5.12
N PRO A 310 -4.88 12.24 -5.06
CA PRO A 310 -4.69 13.69 -5.02
C PRO A 310 -3.90 14.17 -3.79
N GLU A 311 -4.14 13.55 -2.63
CA GLU A 311 -3.42 13.86 -1.38
C GLU A 311 -1.94 13.50 -1.50
N VAL A 312 -1.60 12.39 -2.16
CA VAL A 312 -0.21 11.94 -2.31
C VAL A 312 0.51 12.70 -3.42
N LEU A 313 -0.09 12.82 -4.61
CA LEU A 313 0.54 13.46 -5.77
C LEU A 313 0.61 15.00 -5.64
N GLY A 314 -0.45 15.64 -5.15
CA GLY A 314 -0.55 17.10 -5.10
C GLY A 314 -0.41 17.73 -6.48
N ASP A 315 0.48 18.71 -6.59
CA ASP A 315 0.82 19.43 -7.85
C ASP A 315 2.03 18.84 -8.58
N ALA A 316 2.51 17.67 -8.19
CA ALA A 316 3.72 17.04 -8.72
C ALA A 316 3.49 16.17 -9.96
N GLY A 317 2.29 16.19 -10.54
CA GLY A 317 1.94 15.42 -11.74
C GLY A 317 0.59 15.83 -12.30
N ALA A 318 0.02 15.03 -13.17
CA ALA A 318 -1.31 15.26 -13.73
C ALA A 318 -2.37 14.38 -13.06
N LEU A 319 -3.47 14.99 -12.59
CA LEU A 319 -4.66 14.31 -12.11
C LEU A 319 -5.70 14.27 -13.22
N VAL A 320 -6.29 13.09 -13.44
CA VAL A 320 -7.28 12.83 -14.50
C VAL A 320 -8.52 12.16 -13.94
N ASP A 321 -9.67 12.26 -14.61
CA ASP A 321 -10.83 11.45 -14.24
C ASP A 321 -10.56 9.98 -14.60
N ALA A 322 -10.75 9.10 -13.64
CA ALA A 322 -10.61 7.65 -13.82
C ALA A 322 -11.58 7.06 -14.87
N GLN A 323 -12.67 7.76 -15.16
CA GLN A 323 -13.71 7.35 -16.11
C GLN A 323 -13.54 8.01 -17.49
N ASP A 324 -12.49 8.83 -17.69
CA ASP A 324 -12.20 9.50 -18.97
C ASP A 324 -10.90 8.98 -19.60
N PRO A 325 -10.93 7.91 -20.40
CA PRO A 325 -9.76 7.43 -21.13
C PRO A 325 -9.19 8.47 -22.14
N ALA A 326 -10.01 9.38 -22.65
CA ALA A 326 -9.53 10.41 -23.58
C ALA A 326 -8.70 11.46 -22.84
N GLY A 327 -9.18 11.98 -21.71
CA GLY A 327 -8.42 12.87 -20.84
C GLY A 327 -7.14 12.22 -20.31
N MET A 328 -7.20 10.92 -19.96
CA MET A 328 -6.02 10.16 -19.55
C MET A 328 -5.00 10.07 -20.69
N ALA A 329 -5.42 9.76 -21.91
CA ALA A 329 -4.57 9.74 -23.10
C ALA A 329 -3.93 11.12 -23.35
N ALA A 330 -4.70 12.21 -23.25
CA ALA A 330 -4.19 13.57 -23.42
C ALA A 330 -3.14 13.94 -22.36
N ALA A 331 -3.37 13.57 -21.09
CA ALA A 331 -2.39 13.79 -20.01
C ALA A 331 -1.11 12.97 -20.22
N MET A 332 -1.23 11.71 -20.64
CA MET A 332 -0.08 10.88 -21.01
C MET A 332 0.70 11.49 -22.17
N ALA A 333 0.00 11.92 -23.23
CA ALA A 333 0.61 12.58 -24.39
C ALA A 333 1.39 13.82 -23.97
N ARG A 334 0.82 14.68 -23.12
CA ARG A 334 1.50 15.87 -22.62
C ARG A 334 2.81 15.55 -21.92
N VAL A 335 2.86 14.54 -21.06
CA VAL A 335 4.11 14.12 -20.38
C VAL A 335 5.11 13.54 -21.38
N LEU A 336 4.64 12.82 -22.40
CA LEU A 336 5.50 12.17 -23.39
C LEU A 336 6.06 13.14 -24.45
N ASP A 337 5.35 14.21 -24.78
CA ASP A 337 5.71 15.14 -25.87
C ASP A 337 6.34 16.45 -25.37
N ASP A 338 6.10 16.82 -24.09
CA ASP A 338 6.62 18.05 -23.45
C ASP A 338 7.67 17.71 -22.37
N ASP A 339 8.94 17.74 -22.75
CA ASP A 339 10.06 17.46 -21.83
C ASP A 339 10.15 18.49 -20.68
N GLY A 340 9.73 19.73 -20.92
CA GLY A 340 9.70 20.78 -19.89
C GLY A 340 8.68 20.44 -18.80
N PHE A 341 7.47 20.07 -19.22
CA PHE A 341 6.42 19.63 -18.30
C PHE A 341 6.81 18.35 -17.56
N ALA A 342 7.35 17.34 -18.25
CA ALA A 342 7.82 16.11 -17.65
C ALA A 342 8.91 16.36 -16.60
N SER A 343 9.89 17.21 -16.92
CA SER A 343 10.98 17.59 -16.00
C SER A 343 10.43 18.33 -14.76
N ALA A 344 9.51 19.25 -14.96
CA ALA A 344 8.87 19.97 -13.85
C ALA A 344 8.10 19.01 -12.91
N CYS A 345 7.36 18.06 -13.47
CA CYS A 345 6.68 17.00 -12.68
C CYS A 345 7.69 16.14 -11.90
N ALA A 346 8.79 15.73 -12.53
CA ALA A 346 9.82 14.92 -11.88
C ALA A 346 10.47 15.66 -10.70
N VAL A 347 10.87 16.92 -10.89
CA VAL A 347 11.49 17.74 -9.83
C VAL A 347 10.52 17.94 -8.65
N LYS A 348 9.27 18.34 -8.94
CA LYS A 348 8.24 18.50 -7.91
C LYS A 348 7.95 17.17 -7.21
N GLY A 349 7.93 16.05 -7.95
CA GLY A 349 7.74 14.72 -7.43
C GLY A 349 8.78 14.36 -6.38
N VAL A 350 10.06 14.53 -6.70
CA VAL A 350 11.17 14.29 -5.76
C VAL A 350 11.06 15.16 -4.51
N GLN A 351 10.78 16.46 -4.68
CA GLN A 351 10.61 17.38 -3.55
C GLN A 351 9.44 16.97 -2.65
N ARG A 352 8.35 16.50 -3.26
CA ARG A 352 7.17 16.05 -2.53
C ARG A 352 7.41 14.72 -1.83
N ALA A 353 8.03 13.74 -2.49
CA ALA A 353 8.34 12.42 -1.91
C ALA A 353 9.20 12.55 -0.62
N ARG A 354 10.13 13.49 -0.58
CA ARG A 354 10.97 13.77 0.60
C ARG A 354 10.20 14.21 1.85
N ARG A 355 8.92 14.59 1.71
CA ARG A 355 8.05 14.93 2.84
C ARG A 355 7.43 13.69 3.51
N PHE A 356 7.56 12.54 2.89
CA PHE A 356 7.05 11.27 3.40
C PHE A 356 8.22 10.44 3.91
N LYS A 357 8.40 10.37 5.22
CA LYS A 357 9.54 9.70 5.84
C LYS A 357 9.07 8.57 6.74
N TRP A 358 9.67 7.41 6.58
CA TRP A 358 9.39 6.26 7.45
C TRP A 358 9.72 6.55 8.92
N SER A 359 10.72 7.40 9.21
CA SER A 359 11.01 7.85 10.57
C SER A 359 9.87 8.65 11.19
N GLU A 360 9.22 9.53 10.42
CA GLU A 360 8.05 10.28 10.89
C GLU A 360 6.85 9.32 11.11
N THR A 361 6.65 8.37 10.20
CA THR A 361 5.63 7.32 10.34
C THR A 361 5.85 6.50 11.61
N ALA A 362 7.09 6.05 11.86
CA ALA A 362 7.44 5.27 13.04
C ALA A 362 7.21 6.06 14.33
N GLY A 363 7.56 7.35 14.36
CA GLY A 363 7.30 8.22 15.50
C GLY A 363 5.81 8.36 15.81
N LEU A 364 4.99 8.61 14.78
CA LEU A 364 3.54 8.70 14.95
C LEU A 364 2.92 7.38 15.42
N VAL A 365 3.37 6.25 14.87
CA VAL A 365 2.90 4.91 15.28
C VAL A 365 3.30 4.62 16.73
N TYR A 366 4.51 4.98 17.15
CA TYR A 366 4.95 4.85 18.53
C TYR A 366 4.04 5.66 19.49
N ASP A 367 3.69 6.89 19.14
CA ASP A 367 2.76 7.72 19.90
C ASP A 367 1.35 7.15 19.95
N VAL A 368 0.89 6.51 18.87
CA VAL A 368 -0.38 5.76 18.86
C VAL A 368 -0.35 4.63 19.87
N TYR A 369 0.74 3.86 19.95
CA TYR A 369 0.87 2.78 20.92
C TYR A 369 0.78 3.29 22.36
N ARG A 370 1.47 4.40 22.68
CA ARG A 370 1.40 5.01 24.01
C ARG A 370 -0.02 5.42 24.38
N ARG A 371 -0.71 6.13 23.47
CA ARG A 371 -2.11 6.55 23.69
C ARG A 371 -3.07 5.37 23.81
N ALA A 372 -2.86 4.31 23.02
CA ALA A 372 -3.68 3.11 23.10
C ALA A 372 -3.54 2.40 24.47
N ILE A 373 -2.33 2.32 25.02
CA ILE A 373 -2.08 1.78 26.37
C ILE A 373 -2.83 2.61 27.43
N GLU A 374 -2.71 3.95 27.37
CA GLU A 374 -3.40 4.85 28.30
C GLU A 374 -4.93 4.71 28.20
N HIS A 375 -5.46 4.65 26.97
CA HIS A 375 -6.88 4.45 26.73
C HIS A 375 -7.35 3.12 27.34
N ARG A 376 -6.62 2.03 27.08
CA ARG A 376 -6.92 0.70 27.58
C ARG A 376 -6.93 0.67 29.13
N ALA A 377 -5.95 1.30 29.76
CA ALA A 377 -5.87 1.36 31.21
C ALA A 377 -7.06 2.10 31.86
N ARG A 378 -7.64 3.08 31.16
CA ARG A 378 -8.82 3.83 31.64
C ARG A 378 -10.12 3.03 31.48
N THR A 379 -10.23 2.22 30.42
CA THR A 379 -11.46 1.48 30.08
C THR A 379 -11.56 0.12 30.79
N THR A 380 -10.47 -0.34 31.41
CA THR A 380 -10.44 -1.64 32.14
C THR A 380 -10.54 -1.46 33.66
N ARG A 381 -10.51 -0.22 34.14
CA ARG A 381 -10.84 0.17 35.53
C ARG A 381 -12.33 0.43 35.68
#